data_c4e46120cc0266e2e73a8787f5e6abbf
#
_entry.id   c4e46120cc0266e2e73a8787f5e6abbf
#
_cell.length_a   1.000
_cell.length_b   1.000
_cell.length_c   1.000
_cell.angle_alpha   90.00
_cell.angle_beta   90.00
_cell.angle_gamma   90.00
#
_symmetry.space_group_name_H-M   'P 1'
#
loop_
_entity.id
_entity.type
_entity.pdbx_description
1 polymer ?
#
loop_
_entity_poly.entity_id
_entity_poly.type
_entity_poly.pdbx_seq_one_letter_code
_entity_poly.pdbx_strand_id
1 'polypeptide(L)'
;LLYCAILAEELGDSETAALCRTEAAVLHQAIERVFGASIHGMETYRYHEGLDELRSWICMPLCMRIFDRADGTAAALTSSYLLRADGMLTSEANETMWDRSMLYAVRGLFAAGHMDEAFRVLRAYSENRLLGERVPYPVEAYPEGGKRHLSGESALYCKIFVEGMLGIEPLGFRRFSVTPHIPSALDHLTLSHIHAHGGVFSIDCRGGKCTVTDAGGAVLAVCSYGETAIVTL
;
A
#
# COMPACT_ATOMS: atom_id res chain seq x y z
N LEU A 1 3.76 5.27 -15.09
CA LEU A 1 4.17 6.52 -15.76
C LEU A 1 5.02 7.40 -14.84
N LEU A 2 4.62 7.68 -13.57
CA LEU A 2 5.41 8.55 -12.67
C LEU A 2 6.81 8.01 -12.39
N TYR A 3 6.97 6.70 -12.17
CA TYR A 3 8.31 6.10 -12.04
C TYR A 3 9.11 6.12 -13.35
N CYS A 4 8.43 6.04 -14.50
CA CYS A 4 9.10 6.23 -15.79
C CYS A 4 9.62 7.67 -15.94
N ALA A 5 8.85 8.66 -15.47
CA ALA A 5 9.30 10.05 -15.46
C ALA A 5 10.57 10.25 -14.61
N ILE A 6 10.60 9.65 -13.41
CA ILE A 6 11.79 9.68 -12.53
C ILE A 6 13.01 9.06 -13.23
N LEU A 7 12.85 7.89 -13.86
CA LEU A 7 13.92 7.23 -14.59
C LEU A 7 14.42 8.06 -15.78
N ALA A 8 13.52 8.68 -16.54
CA ALA A 8 13.86 9.54 -17.66
C ALA A 8 14.65 10.78 -17.18
N GLU A 9 14.25 11.40 -16.06
CA GLU A 9 15.00 12.50 -15.44
C GLU A 9 16.41 12.10 -15.04
N GLU A 10 16.59 10.93 -14.41
CA GLU A 10 17.91 10.41 -14.05
C GLU A 10 18.81 10.13 -15.28
N LEU A 11 18.20 9.83 -16.43
CA LEU A 11 18.90 9.64 -17.69
C LEU A 11 19.10 10.95 -18.50
N GLY A 12 18.61 12.08 -17.99
CA GLY A 12 18.68 13.38 -18.67
C GLY A 12 17.67 13.56 -19.81
N ASP A 13 16.68 12.65 -19.94
CA ASP A 13 15.63 12.73 -20.95
C ASP A 13 14.41 13.50 -20.40
N SER A 14 14.51 14.81 -20.45
CA SER A 14 13.47 15.71 -19.96
C SER A 14 12.18 15.67 -20.81
N GLU A 15 12.27 15.33 -22.09
CA GLU A 15 11.10 15.24 -22.99
C GLU A 15 10.24 14.03 -22.59
N THR A 16 10.83 12.85 -22.48
CA THR A 16 10.14 11.65 -22.00
C THR A 16 9.60 11.83 -20.58
N ALA A 17 10.33 12.49 -19.70
CA ALA A 17 9.86 12.77 -18.35
C ALA A 17 8.60 13.65 -18.35
N ALA A 18 8.59 14.73 -19.13
CA ALA A 18 7.44 15.63 -19.26
C ALA A 18 6.23 14.92 -19.88
N LEU A 19 6.45 14.12 -20.91
CA LEU A 19 5.40 13.30 -21.54
C LEU A 19 4.77 12.33 -20.51
N CYS A 20 5.58 11.57 -19.78
CA CYS A 20 5.10 10.64 -18.78
C CYS A 20 4.28 11.31 -17.67
N ARG A 21 4.66 12.49 -17.22
CA ARG A 21 3.90 13.26 -16.22
C ARG A 21 2.55 13.75 -16.79
N THR A 22 2.55 14.24 -18.00
CA THR A 22 1.34 14.69 -18.68
C THR A 22 0.34 13.54 -18.87
N GLU A 23 0.81 12.41 -19.38
CA GLU A 23 -0.01 11.21 -19.57
C GLU A 23 -0.51 10.63 -18.24
N ALA A 24 0.29 10.70 -17.17
CA ALA A 24 -0.15 10.29 -15.85
C ALA A 24 -1.33 11.15 -15.35
N ALA A 25 -1.28 12.47 -15.56
CA ALA A 25 -2.37 13.36 -15.17
C ALA A 25 -3.64 13.11 -16.00
N VAL A 26 -3.51 12.90 -17.31
CA VAL A 26 -4.64 12.55 -18.19
C VAL A 26 -5.28 11.23 -17.76
N LEU A 27 -4.46 10.22 -17.46
CA LEU A 27 -4.94 8.91 -17.01
C LEU A 27 -5.64 9.00 -15.65
N HIS A 28 -5.10 9.78 -14.70
CA HIS A 28 -5.73 10.01 -13.41
C HIS A 28 -7.15 10.59 -13.58
N GLN A 29 -7.29 11.66 -14.37
CA GLN A 29 -8.60 12.24 -14.66
C GLN A 29 -9.56 11.26 -15.36
N ALA A 30 -9.04 10.40 -16.25
CA ALA A 30 -9.84 9.38 -16.90
C ALA A 30 -10.33 8.31 -15.90
N ILE A 31 -9.49 7.89 -14.95
CA ILE A 31 -9.85 6.95 -13.88
C ILE A 31 -11.00 7.54 -13.05
N GLU A 32 -10.89 8.79 -12.58
CA GLU A 32 -11.93 9.45 -11.81
C GLU A 32 -13.25 9.54 -12.57
N ARG A 33 -13.21 9.91 -13.83
CA ARG A 33 -14.40 10.06 -14.67
C ARG A 33 -15.10 8.74 -14.97
N VAL A 34 -14.34 7.66 -15.24
CA VAL A 34 -14.87 6.39 -15.71
C VAL A 34 -15.21 5.46 -14.56
N PHE A 35 -14.33 5.37 -13.57
CA PHE A 35 -14.47 4.41 -12.47
C PHE A 35 -14.99 5.01 -11.18
N GLY A 36 -14.91 6.33 -10.98
CA GLY A 36 -15.48 7.01 -9.81
C GLY A 36 -16.98 6.74 -9.71
N ALA A 37 -17.46 6.31 -8.54
CA ALA A 37 -18.85 5.92 -8.31
C ALA A 37 -19.25 6.07 -6.84
N SER A 38 -20.54 6.24 -6.59
CA SER A 38 -21.14 6.08 -5.27
C SER A 38 -21.80 4.70 -5.21
N ILE A 39 -21.28 3.79 -4.39
CA ILE A 39 -21.78 2.44 -4.21
C ILE A 39 -22.14 2.26 -2.74
N HIS A 40 -23.39 1.86 -2.45
CA HIS A 40 -23.93 1.79 -1.08
C HIS A 40 -23.75 3.08 -0.27
N GLY A 41 -23.77 4.24 -0.95
CA GLY A 41 -23.57 5.55 -0.33
C GLY A 41 -22.12 5.89 0.00
N MET A 42 -21.16 5.09 -0.43
CA MET A 42 -19.73 5.33 -0.28
C MET A 42 -19.14 5.85 -1.60
N GLU A 43 -18.48 6.99 -1.55
CA GLU A 43 -17.79 7.59 -2.69
C GLU A 43 -16.49 6.83 -2.96
N THR A 44 -16.51 5.88 -3.89
CA THR A 44 -15.43 4.95 -4.19
C THR A 44 -15.25 4.75 -5.70
N TYR A 45 -14.81 3.59 -6.10
CA TYR A 45 -14.64 3.20 -7.48
C TYR A 45 -15.47 1.96 -7.82
N ARG A 46 -15.89 1.84 -9.09
CA ARG A 46 -16.42 0.60 -9.63
C ARG A 46 -15.31 -0.22 -10.27
N TYR A 47 -15.48 -1.52 -10.31
CA TYR A 47 -14.49 -2.41 -10.92
C TYR A 47 -14.41 -2.27 -12.44
N HIS A 48 -15.57 -2.06 -13.08
CA HIS A 48 -15.68 -1.69 -14.49
C HIS A 48 -16.96 -0.87 -14.73
N GLU A 49 -17.05 -0.22 -15.86
CA GLU A 49 -18.21 0.57 -16.22
C GLU A 49 -19.50 -0.27 -16.20
N GLY A 50 -20.56 0.25 -15.60
CA GLY A 50 -21.85 -0.42 -15.45
C GLY A 50 -21.95 -1.44 -14.33
N LEU A 51 -20.91 -1.66 -13.51
CA LEU A 51 -20.97 -2.53 -12.35
C LEU A 51 -21.04 -1.69 -11.06
N ASP A 52 -22.16 -1.79 -10.35
CA ASP A 52 -22.38 -1.13 -9.06
C ASP A 52 -22.29 -2.10 -7.88
N GLU A 53 -21.49 -3.15 -8.03
CA GLU A 53 -21.14 -4.16 -7.04
C GLU A 53 -19.73 -3.87 -6.48
N LEU A 54 -19.56 -3.94 -5.16
CA LEU A 54 -18.26 -3.78 -4.54
C LEU A 54 -17.35 -4.98 -4.83
N ARG A 55 -16.13 -4.67 -5.25
CA ARG A 55 -15.03 -5.63 -5.41
C ARG A 55 -13.78 -5.14 -4.70
N SER A 56 -13.02 -6.05 -4.11
CA SER A 56 -11.80 -5.68 -3.37
C SER A 56 -10.76 -4.96 -4.22
N TRP A 57 -10.79 -5.11 -5.55
CA TRP A 57 -9.89 -4.43 -6.48
C TRP A 57 -10.07 -2.91 -6.58
N ILE A 58 -11.11 -2.34 -5.98
CA ILE A 58 -11.24 -0.88 -5.79
C ILE A 58 -10.11 -0.29 -4.93
N CYS A 59 -9.29 -1.14 -4.31
CA CYS A 59 -8.08 -0.73 -3.59
C CYS A 59 -6.96 -0.20 -4.51
N MET A 60 -7.00 -0.50 -5.81
CA MET A 60 -5.89 -0.15 -6.72
C MET A 60 -5.60 1.34 -6.82
N PRO A 61 -6.58 2.25 -6.86
CA PRO A 61 -6.31 3.69 -6.80
C PRO A 61 -5.49 4.08 -5.56
N LEU A 62 -5.83 3.59 -4.37
CA LEU A 62 -5.05 3.86 -3.15
C LEU A 62 -3.60 3.37 -3.28
N CYS A 63 -3.38 2.21 -3.89
CA CYS A 63 -2.05 1.68 -4.15
C CYS A 63 -1.25 2.50 -5.15
N MET A 64 -1.93 3.21 -6.06
CA MET A 64 -1.34 4.11 -7.06
C MET A 64 -1.30 5.56 -6.57
N ARG A 65 -1.63 5.81 -5.29
CA ARG A 65 -1.68 7.13 -4.66
C ARG A 65 -2.66 8.09 -5.32
N ILE A 66 -3.77 7.57 -5.78
CA ILE A 66 -4.94 8.31 -6.20
C ILE A 66 -5.89 8.34 -5.00
N PHE A 67 -5.97 9.49 -4.33
CA PHE A 67 -6.66 9.64 -3.04
C PHE A 67 -7.95 10.46 -3.13
N ASP A 68 -8.42 10.78 -4.32
CA ASP A 68 -9.63 11.61 -4.55
C ASP A 68 -10.87 11.03 -3.84
N ARG A 69 -10.93 9.69 -3.71
CA ARG A 69 -12.02 8.97 -3.03
C ARG A 69 -11.51 8.08 -1.89
N ALA A 70 -10.44 8.51 -1.21
CA ALA A 70 -9.75 7.67 -0.23
C ALA A 70 -10.67 7.22 0.91
N ASP A 71 -11.39 8.15 1.55
CA ASP A 71 -12.25 7.86 2.71
C ASP A 71 -13.39 6.91 2.35
N GLY A 72 -14.08 7.15 1.24
CA GLY A 72 -15.16 6.28 0.76
C GLY A 72 -14.65 4.90 0.34
N THR A 73 -13.46 4.84 -0.28
CA THR A 73 -12.83 3.57 -0.64
C THR A 73 -12.38 2.80 0.60
N ALA A 74 -11.82 3.47 1.60
CA ALA A 74 -11.46 2.85 2.88
C ALA A 74 -12.71 2.29 3.58
N ALA A 75 -13.79 3.08 3.64
CA ALA A 75 -15.07 2.63 4.20
C ALA A 75 -15.63 1.41 3.45
N ALA A 76 -15.56 1.39 2.12
CA ALA A 76 -16.02 0.28 1.30
C ALA A 76 -15.20 -1.00 1.55
N LEU A 77 -13.87 -0.90 1.55
CA LEU A 77 -12.97 -2.04 1.78
C LEU A 77 -13.10 -2.63 3.18
N THR A 78 -13.40 -1.80 4.19
CA THR A 78 -13.53 -2.24 5.58
C THR A 78 -14.98 -2.51 6.01
N SER A 79 -15.93 -2.35 5.09
CA SER A 79 -17.34 -2.65 5.31
C SER A 79 -17.64 -4.14 5.43
N SER A 80 -18.81 -4.47 5.98
CA SER A 80 -19.32 -5.84 6.00
C SER A 80 -19.67 -6.40 4.61
N TYR A 81 -19.67 -5.58 3.57
CA TYR A 81 -19.82 -6.04 2.19
C TYR A 81 -18.59 -6.82 1.72
N LEU A 82 -17.39 -6.38 2.09
CA LEU A 82 -16.13 -6.98 1.63
C LEU A 82 -15.30 -7.64 2.74
N LEU A 83 -15.28 -7.08 3.95
CA LEU A 83 -14.40 -7.56 5.01
C LEU A 83 -15.08 -8.66 5.84
N ARG A 84 -14.36 -9.77 6.04
CA ARG A 84 -14.70 -10.88 6.93
C ARG A 84 -13.62 -11.05 7.98
N ALA A 85 -13.88 -11.87 8.99
CA ALA A 85 -12.91 -12.16 10.05
C ALA A 85 -11.61 -12.77 9.50
N ASP A 86 -11.70 -13.59 8.46
CA ASP A 86 -10.59 -14.35 7.90
C ASP A 86 -9.94 -13.69 6.65
N GLY A 87 -10.44 -12.54 6.20
CA GLY A 87 -9.90 -11.87 5.03
C GLY A 87 -10.90 -10.98 4.29
N MET A 88 -10.59 -10.65 3.06
CA MET A 88 -11.39 -9.77 2.22
C MET A 88 -11.96 -10.53 1.02
N LEU A 89 -13.27 -10.43 0.81
CA LEU A 89 -13.95 -11.02 -0.33
C LEU A 89 -13.46 -10.40 -1.64
N THR A 90 -13.42 -11.19 -2.70
CA THR A 90 -13.16 -10.68 -4.06
C THR A 90 -14.28 -9.77 -4.55
N SER A 91 -15.50 -10.04 -4.12
CA SER A 91 -16.74 -9.35 -4.48
C SER A 91 -17.77 -9.56 -3.38
N GLU A 92 -18.65 -8.59 -3.15
CA GLU A 92 -19.79 -8.72 -2.24
C GLU A 92 -20.79 -9.80 -2.67
N ALA A 93 -20.75 -10.20 -3.95
CA ALA A 93 -21.62 -11.22 -4.52
C ALA A 93 -21.11 -12.65 -4.34
N ASN A 94 -19.97 -12.88 -3.67
CA ASN A 94 -19.41 -14.21 -3.46
C ASN A 94 -18.77 -14.37 -2.08
N GLU A 95 -18.34 -15.60 -1.74
CA GLU A 95 -17.70 -15.93 -0.46
C GLU A 95 -16.19 -16.21 -0.62
N THR A 96 -15.61 -15.99 -1.79
CA THR A 96 -14.17 -16.22 -2.03
C THR A 96 -13.36 -15.03 -1.56
N MET A 97 -12.39 -15.25 -0.69
CA MET A 97 -11.42 -14.27 -0.24
C MET A 97 -10.12 -14.42 -1.03
N TRP A 98 -9.54 -13.31 -1.43
CA TRP A 98 -8.23 -13.27 -2.10
C TRP A 98 -7.21 -12.52 -1.25
N ASP A 99 -6.16 -13.22 -0.87
CA ASP A 99 -5.06 -12.63 -0.10
C ASP A 99 -4.40 -11.51 -0.89
N ARG A 100 -4.22 -11.68 -2.20
CA ARG A 100 -3.61 -10.66 -3.06
C ARG A 100 -4.32 -9.32 -2.99
N SER A 101 -5.63 -9.28 -3.24
CA SER A 101 -6.39 -8.03 -3.21
C SER A 101 -6.46 -7.42 -1.82
N MET A 102 -6.54 -8.26 -0.77
CA MET A 102 -6.52 -7.78 0.61
C MET A 102 -5.16 -7.16 0.98
N LEU A 103 -4.04 -7.76 0.58
CA LEU A 103 -2.70 -7.23 0.86
C LEU A 103 -2.46 -5.91 0.12
N TYR A 104 -2.97 -5.77 -1.10
CA TYR A 104 -3.02 -4.47 -1.78
C TYR A 104 -3.89 -3.47 -1.04
N ALA A 105 -5.09 -3.88 -0.60
CA ALA A 105 -6.00 -3.01 0.14
C ALA A 105 -5.35 -2.48 1.42
N VAL A 106 -4.74 -3.35 2.24
CA VAL A 106 -4.06 -2.96 3.48
C VAL A 106 -2.92 -1.97 3.19
N ARG A 107 -2.09 -2.24 2.17
CA ARG A 107 -1.03 -1.31 1.76
C ARG A 107 -1.60 0.05 1.34
N GLY A 108 -2.66 0.05 0.53
CA GLY A 108 -3.31 1.27 0.07
C GLY A 108 -3.95 2.07 1.20
N LEU A 109 -4.57 1.40 2.19
CA LEU A 109 -5.13 2.03 3.38
C LEU A 109 -4.06 2.76 4.20
N PHE A 110 -2.89 2.13 4.42
CA PHE A 110 -1.76 2.81 5.07
C PHE A 110 -1.33 4.05 4.28
N ALA A 111 -1.13 3.90 2.97
CA ALA A 111 -0.71 5.01 2.10
C ALA A 111 -1.71 6.17 2.08
N ALA A 112 -2.99 5.89 2.26
CA ALA A 112 -4.07 6.87 2.33
C ALA A 112 -4.28 7.47 3.74
N GLY A 113 -3.49 7.04 4.75
CA GLY A 113 -3.57 7.57 6.11
C GLY A 113 -4.60 6.89 7.02
N HIS A 114 -5.25 5.79 6.58
CA HIS A 114 -6.17 4.97 7.38
C HIS A 114 -5.41 3.90 8.19
N MET A 115 -4.45 4.33 9.00
CA MET A 115 -3.44 3.50 9.64
C MET A 115 -4.02 2.47 10.60
N ASP A 116 -4.96 2.89 11.45
CA ASP A 116 -5.53 2.01 12.49
C ASP A 116 -6.47 0.96 11.89
N GLU A 117 -7.26 1.33 10.88
CA GLU A 117 -8.09 0.39 10.11
C GLU A 117 -7.22 -0.62 9.36
N ALA A 118 -6.19 -0.15 8.67
CA ALA A 118 -5.23 -1.00 7.96
C ALA A 118 -4.56 -1.99 8.90
N PHE A 119 -4.12 -1.52 10.07
CA PHE A 119 -3.46 -2.37 11.07
C PHE A 119 -4.42 -3.38 11.68
N ARG A 120 -5.65 -3.00 11.96
CA ARG A 120 -6.69 -3.92 12.45
C ARG A 120 -6.91 -5.08 11.46
N VAL A 121 -7.00 -4.78 10.17
CA VAL A 121 -7.17 -5.81 9.12
C VAL A 121 -5.92 -6.69 9.03
N LEU A 122 -4.74 -6.09 8.99
CA LEU A 122 -3.46 -6.81 8.91
C LEU A 122 -3.26 -7.75 10.11
N ARG A 123 -3.54 -7.26 11.31
CA ARG A 123 -3.41 -8.02 12.55
C ARG A 123 -4.36 -9.22 12.56
N ALA A 124 -5.66 -8.99 12.31
CA ALA A 124 -6.66 -10.06 12.26
C ALA A 124 -6.29 -11.14 11.23
N TYR A 125 -5.89 -10.73 10.03
CA TYR A 125 -5.41 -11.64 9.01
C TYR A 125 -4.18 -12.44 9.47
N SER A 126 -3.19 -11.78 10.05
CA SER A 126 -1.96 -12.45 10.51
C SER A 126 -2.25 -13.47 11.62
N GLU A 127 -3.05 -13.09 12.61
CA GLU A 127 -3.43 -13.96 13.73
C GLU A 127 -4.28 -15.15 13.26
N ASN A 128 -5.26 -14.91 12.38
CA ASN A 128 -6.21 -15.94 11.94
C ASN A 128 -5.66 -16.85 10.83
N ARG A 129 -4.75 -16.34 9.99
CA ARG A 129 -4.37 -17.01 8.74
C ARG A 129 -2.90 -17.43 8.67
N LEU A 130 -1.99 -16.78 9.37
CA LEU A 130 -0.55 -17.02 9.25
C LEU A 130 0.10 -17.61 10.51
N LEU A 131 -0.55 -17.50 11.66
CA LEU A 131 -0.02 -17.97 12.95
C LEU A 131 -0.72 -19.24 13.43
N GLY A 132 -0.10 -19.91 14.42
CA GLY A 132 -0.63 -21.11 15.04
C GLY A 132 -0.56 -22.34 14.11
N GLU A 133 -1.67 -23.07 14.04
CA GLU A 133 -1.78 -24.29 13.21
C GLU A 133 -2.06 -24.01 11.72
N ARG A 134 -2.12 -22.75 11.35
CA ARG A 134 -2.36 -22.33 9.96
C ARG A 134 -1.10 -22.44 9.12
N VAL A 135 -1.25 -22.35 7.80
CA VAL A 135 -0.09 -22.24 6.90
C VAL A 135 0.61 -20.91 7.15
N PRO A 136 1.92 -20.90 7.39
CA PRO A 136 2.65 -19.69 7.78
C PRO A 136 3.02 -18.81 6.57
N TYR A 137 2.13 -18.72 5.58
CA TYR A 137 2.32 -17.90 4.39
C TYR A 137 0.97 -17.53 3.75
N PRO A 138 0.87 -16.40 3.04
CA PRO A 138 -0.30 -16.06 2.25
C PRO A 138 -0.59 -17.09 1.16
N VAL A 139 -1.86 -17.34 0.90
CA VAL A 139 -2.35 -18.21 -0.18
C VAL A 139 -3.07 -17.38 -1.23
N GLU A 140 -3.35 -17.95 -2.40
CA GLU A 140 -4.04 -17.21 -3.46
C GLU A 140 -5.48 -16.89 -3.06
N ALA A 141 -6.23 -17.91 -2.63
CA ALA A 141 -7.64 -17.79 -2.30
C ALA A 141 -8.02 -18.66 -1.09
N TYR A 142 -9.08 -18.26 -0.39
CA TYR A 142 -9.61 -18.93 0.79
C TYR A 142 -11.15 -18.83 0.78
N PRO A 143 -11.90 -19.88 1.11
CA PRO A 143 -11.47 -21.19 1.65
C PRO A 143 -11.16 -22.25 0.58
N GLU A 144 -10.64 -21.88 -0.55
CA GLU A 144 -10.33 -22.84 -1.61
C GLU A 144 -9.37 -23.94 -1.17
N GLY A 145 -9.56 -25.16 -1.74
CA GLY A 145 -8.92 -26.39 -1.30
C GLY A 145 -7.44 -26.55 -1.60
N GLY A 146 -6.75 -25.55 -2.08
CA GLY A 146 -5.32 -25.58 -2.36
C GLY A 146 -4.52 -24.64 -1.48
N LYS A 147 -3.79 -25.17 -0.50
CA LYS A 147 -2.83 -24.39 0.29
C LYS A 147 -1.58 -24.06 -0.56
N ARG A 148 -1.78 -23.32 -1.64
CA ARG A 148 -0.69 -22.96 -2.56
C ARG A 148 0.01 -21.73 -2.05
N HIS A 149 1.29 -21.86 -1.71
CA HIS A 149 2.15 -20.72 -1.48
C HIS A 149 2.44 -20.01 -2.80
N LEU A 150 2.17 -18.72 -2.84
CA LEU A 150 2.56 -17.85 -3.93
C LEU A 150 3.57 -16.83 -3.42
N SER A 151 4.76 -16.81 -4.04
CA SER A 151 5.84 -15.87 -3.66
C SER A 151 5.40 -14.41 -3.80
N GLY A 152 4.52 -14.13 -4.76
CA GLY A 152 3.97 -12.79 -4.97
C GLY A 152 3.19 -12.27 -3.77
N GLU A 153 2.33 -13.08 -3.18
CA GLU A 153 1.55 -12.71 -2.01
C GLU A 153 2.43 -12.53 -0.78
N SER A 154 3.44 -13.36 -0.58
CA SER A 154 4.42 -13.17 0.50
C SER A 154 5.21 -11.87 0.33
N ALA A 155 5.59 -11.52 -0.89
CA ALA A 155 6.24 -10.24 -1.18
C ALA A 155 5.29 -9.05 -0.92
N LEU A 156 4.01 -9.16 -1.27
CA LEU A 156 3.01 -8.13 -0.97
C LEU A 156 2.82 -7.92 0.53
N TYR A 157 2.84 -9.00 1.33
CA TYR A 157 2.81 -8.89 2.78
C TYR A 157 3.99 -8.08 3.32
N CYS A 158 5.21 -8.34 2.85
CA CYS A 158 6.39 -7.54 3.22
C CYS A 158 6.27 -6.07 2.75
N LYS A 159 5.69 -5.82 1.58
CA LYS A 159 5.50 -4.47 1.05
C LYS A 159 4.55 -3.61 1.89
N ILE A 160 3.65 -4.21 2.67
CA ILE A 160 2.80 -3.46 3.61
C ILE A 160 3.65 -2.67 4.61
N PHE A 161 4.72 -3.27 5.12
CA PHE A 161 5.62 -2.61 6.06
C PHE A 161 6.49 -1.55 5.39
N VAL A 162 7.04 -1.86 4.22
CA VAL A 162 7.99 -1.00 3.50
C VAL A 162 7.27 0.17 2.82
N GLU A 163 6.29 -0.13 1.95
CA GLU A 163 5.59 0.87 1.15
C GLU A 163 4.35 1.44 1.85
N GLY A 164 3.71 0.66 2.72
CA GLY A 164 2.54 1.07 3.50
C GLY A 164 2.94 1.80 4.78
N MET A 165 3.44 1.09 5.80
CA MET A 165 3.72 1.67 7.12
C MET A 165 4.88 2.66 7.12
N LEU A 166 5.98 2.35 6.45
CA LEU A 166 7.13 3.27 6.37
C LEU A 166 7.00 4.29 5.23
N GLY A 167 6.12 4.03 4.26
CA GLY A 167 5.86 4.93 3.14
C GLY A 167 7.12 5.23 2.32
N ILE A 168 7.97 4.22 2.10
CA ILE A 168 9.20 4.38 1.30
C ILE A 168 8.82 4.46 -0.18
N GLU A 169 9.28 5.53 -0.86
CA GLU A 169 9.06 5.73 -2.28
C GLU A 169 10.32 6.17 -3.00
N PRO A 170 10.62 5.59 -4.18
CA PRO A 170 11.75 6.03 -4.99
C PRO A 170 11.50 7.44 -5.56
N LEU A 171 12.52 8.31 -5.45
CA LEU A 171 12.54 9.65 -6.03
C LEU A 171 13.67 9.84 -7.06
N GLY A 172 14.55 8.83 -7.21
CA GLY A 172 15.70 8.86 -8.10
C GLY A 172 16.77 7.85 -7.67
N PHE A 173 17.91 7.88 -8.34
CA PHE A 173 19.06 7.07 -7.94
C PHE A 173 19.61 7.59 -6.59
N ARG A 174 19.76 6.68 -5.63
CA ARG A 174 20.19 6.98 -4.25
C ARG A 174 19.29 7.99 -3.50
N ARG A 175 18.07 8.19 -3.96
CA ARG A 175 17.14 9.17 -3.39
C ARG A 175 15.75 8.57 -3.26
N PHE A 176 15.17 8.69 -2.08
CA PHE A 176 13.82 8.21 -1.76
C PHE A 176 13.14 9.10 -0.72
N SER A 177 11.84 8.96 -0.56
CA SER A 177 11.11 9.56 0.55
C SER A 177 10.71 8.50 1.56
N VAL A 178 10.47 8.95 2.81
CA VAL A 178 9.88 8.18 3.89
C VAL A 178 8.71 8.98 4.45
N THR A 179 7.53 8.37 4.52
CA THR A 179 6.32 8.96 5.13
C THR A 179 5.74 7.96 6.10
N PRO A 180 6.12 7.99 7.39
CA PRO A 180 5.74 6.94 8.35
C PRO A 180 4.25 7.01 8.70
N HIS A 181 3.51 5.96 8.39
CA HIS A 181 2.10 5.73 8.72
C HIS A 181 1.99 4.69 9.84
N ILE A 182 2.55 5.01 11.01
CA ILE A 182 2.61 4.09 12.14
C ILE A 182 1.28 4.10 12.90
N PRO A 183 0.59 2.94 13.02
CA PRO A 183 -0.68 2.87 13.72
C PRO A 183 -0.51 3.10 15.23
N SER A 184 -1.54 3.61 15.88
CA SER A 184 -1.52 3.96 17.32
C SER A 184 -1.25 2.75 18.24
N ALA A 185 -1.54 1.54 17.76
CA ALA A 185 -1.32 0.30 18.49
C ALA A 185 0.13 -0.23 18.47
N LEU A 186 1.03 0.41 17.72
CA LEU A 186 2.45 0.06 17.69
C LEU A 186 3.30 1.11 18.40
N ASP A 187 4.01 0.69 19.46
CA ASP A 187 4.94 1.55 20.18
C ASP A 187 6.16 1.93 19.34
N HIS A 188 6.59 1.01 18.48
CA HIS A 188 7.74 1.21 17.58
C HIS A 188 7.71 0.26 16.40
N LEU A 189 8.40 0.66 15.35
CA LEU A 189 8.71 -0.16 14.18
C LEU A 189 10.13 0.14 13.74
N THR A 190 10.98 -0.89 13.70
CA THR A 190 12.35 -0.77 13.22
C THR A 190 12.58 -1.73 12.05
N LEU A 191 13.16 -1.23 10.98
CA LEU A 191 13.61 -2.03 9.85
C LEU A 191 15.09 -1.72 9.60
N SER A 192 15.94 -2.72 9.82
CA SER A 192 17.40 -2.57 9.78
C SER A 192 18.01 -3.19 8.54
N HIS A 193 19.15 -2.65 8.11
CA HIS A 193 19.95 -3.19 7.01
C HIS A 193 19.16 -3.32 5.69
N ILE A 194 18.40 -2.29 5.35
CA ILE A 194 17.66 -2.24 4.09
C ILE A 194 18.67 -2.02 2.96
N HIS A 195 18.77 -2.99 2.06
CA HIS A 195 19.59 -2.92 0.85
C HIS A 195 18.71 -2.43 -0.31
N ALA A 196 18.66 -1.12 -0.52
CA ALA A 196 17.86 -0.51 -1.57
C ALA A 196 18.45 0.83 -2.00
N HIS A 197 17.95 1.38 -3.10
CA HIS A 197 18.34 2.68 -3.63
C HIS A 197 19.85 2.90 -3.79
N GLY A 198 20.60 1.81 -4.05
CA GLY A 198 22.06 1.87 -4.23
C GLY A 198 22.86 2.04 -2.94
N GLY A 199 22.29 1.76 -1.77
CA GLY A 199 22.95 1.81 -0.48
C GLY A 199 22.37 0.88 0.56
N VAL A 200 22.83 1.03 1.80
CA VAL A 200 22.32 0.33 2.97
C VAL A 200 21.93 1.34 4.03
N PHE A 201 20.72 1.21 4.55
CA PHE A 201 20.19 2.11 5.57
C PHE A 201 19.29 1.38 6.55
N SER A 202 18.94 2.03 7.65
CA SER A 202 17.98 1.55 8.64
C SER A 202 16.97 2.64 8.96
N ILE A 203 15.76 2.24 9.34
CA ILE A 203 14.68 3.14 9.74
C ILE A 203 14.20 2.72 11.12
N ASP A 204 14.16 3.65 12.06
CA ASP A 204 13.58 3.48 13.41
C ASP A 204 12.48 4.50 13.64
N CYS A 205 11.26 4.00 13.84
CA CYS A 205 10.07 4.79 14.16
C CYS A 205 9.69 4.54 15.63
N ARG A 206 9.81 5.57 16.48
CA ARG A 206 9.53 5.49 17.92
C ARG A 206 9.08 6.82 18.47
N GLY A 207 8.10 6.81 19.37
CA GLY A 207 7.67 8.02 20.10
C GLY A 207 7.22 9.17 19.19
N GLY A 208 6.53 8.86 18.08
CA GLY A 208 6.03 9.85 17.12
C GLY A 208 7.08 10.36 16.11
N LYS A 209 8.30 9.85 16.16
CA LYS A 209 9.41 10.24 15.27
C LYS A 209 9.93 9.04 14.49
N CYS A 210 10.38 9.31 13.28
CA CYS A 210 11.07 8.38 12.41
C CYS A 210 12.46 8.91 12.11
N THR A 211 13.48 8.07 12.31
CA THR A 211 14.89 8.38 12.05
C THR A 211 15.42 7.41 11.01
N VAL A 212 16.05 7.93 9.97
CA VAL A 212 16.76 7.15 8.94
C VAL A 212 18.24 7.30 9.16
N THR A 213 18.96 6.17 9.21
CA THR A 213 20.44 6.16 9.39
C THR A 213 21.09 5.36 8.27
N ASP A 214 22.33 5.73 7.92
CA ASP A 214 23.16 4.92 7.02
C ASP A 214 23.75 3.69 7.71
N ALA A 215 24.53 2.90 6.97
CA ALA A 215 25.20 1.70 7.48
C ALA A 215 26.20 1.98 8.62
N GLY A 216 26.72 3.20 8.71
CA GLY A 216 27.64 3.66 9.76
C GLY A 216 26.94 4.24 10.98
N GLY A 217 25.60 4.35 10.95
CA GLY A 217 24.79 4.94 12.02
C GLY A 217 24.66 6.47 11.94
N ALA A 218 25.17 7.11 10.89
CA ALA A 218 24.95 8.55 10.70
C ALA A 218 23.50 8.83 10.32
N VAL A 219 22.91 9.87 10.92
CA VAL A 219 21.51 10.25 10.66
C VAL A 219 21.41 10.92 9.29
N LEU A 220 20.59 10.35 8.42
CA LEU A 220 20.30 10.86 7.08
C LEU A 220 19.08 11.76 7.06
N ALA A 221 18.04 11.41 7.83
CA ALA A 221 16.81 12.19 7.91
C ALA A 221 16.05 11.88 9.23
N VAL A 222 15.23 12.85 9.65
CA VAL A 222 14.27 12.70 10.76
C VAL A 222 12.97 13.38 10.37
N CYS A 223 11.82 12.74 10.64
CA CYS A 223 10.49 13.33 10.49
C CYS A 223 9.53 12.85 11.58
N SER A 224 8.40 13.54 11.74
CA SER A 224 7.28 13.06 12.56
C SER A 224 6.46 12.02 11.79
N TYR A 225 5.63 11.25 12.49
CA TYR A 225 4.67 10.37 11.82
C TYR A 225 3.71 11.19 10.95
N GLY A 226 3.43 10.72 9.74
CA GLY A 226 2.63 11.41 8.73
C GLY A 226 3.35 12.51 7.95
N GLU A 227 4.55 12.94 8.37
CA GLU A 227 5.37 13.88 7.62
C GLU A 227 6.32 13.16 6.67
N THR A 228 6.59 13.76 5.52
CA THR A 228 7.50 13.21 4.52
C THR A 228 8.91 13.78 4.70
N ALA A 229 9.90 12.90 4.85
CA ALA A 229 11.31 13.24 4.74
C ALA A 229 11.89 12.72 3.42
N ILE A 230 12.79 13.51 2.82
CA ILE A 230 13.58 13.10 1.65
C ILE A 230 14.93 12.61 2.15
N VAL A 231 15.32 11.43 1.70
CA VAL A 231 16.59 10.78 2.04
C VAL A 231 17.48 10.72 0.81
N THR A 232 18.75 11.08 0.96
CA THR A 232 19.81 10.88 -0.05
C THR A 232 20.91 10.04 0.58
N LEU A 233 21.30 8.93 -0.11
CA LEU A 233 22.32 7.97 0.33
C LEU A 233 23.72 8.32 -0.19
#